data_d7a0463bd77f6b52f93b9ba12eeb3e04
#
_entry.id   d7a0463bd77f6b52f93b9ba12eeb3e04
#
_cell.length_a   1.000
_cell.length_b   1.000
_cell.length_c   1.000
_cell.angle_alpha   90.00
_cell.angle_beta   90.00
_cell.angle_gamma   90.00
#
_symmetry.space_group_name_H-M   'P 1'
#
loop_
_entity.id
_entity.type
_entity.pdbx_description
1 polymer ?
#
loop_
_entity_poly.entity_id
_entity_poly.type
_entity_poly.pdbx_seq_one_letter_code
_entity_poly.pdbx_strand_id
1 'polypeptide(L)'
;MFSDGKKVKGMLNPSSDTPTHSLLYKTFSEIGGIAHTHSKYATAWSQSKKEIPILGTTHADYSRKNILVTRLLKKNNVNTNYEKNIGKSIINCLKQNKLKPLHCPGILVANHAPFCWGTDTNHALKNSEIIEFLAELAFITLQINPKSKIDKHLIEKHFSRKNGNNAYYGQK
;
A
#
# COMPACT_ATOMS: atom_id res chain seq x y z
N MET A 1 5.14 -16.09 -13.28
CA MET A 1 3.77 -16.22 -13.80
C MET A 1 3.56 -15.15 -14.86
N PHE A 2 2.83 -15.44 -15.93
CA PHE A 2 2.49 -14.40 -16.91
C PHE A 2 1.40 -13.46 -16.35
N SER A 3 1.31 -12.27 -16.92
CA SER A 3 0.28 -11.27 -16.54
C SER A 3 -1.17 -11.75 -16.74
N ASP A 4 -1.38 -12.81 -17.53
CA ASP A 4 -2.70 -13.45 -17.72
C ASP A 4 -3.05 -14.46 -16.62
N GLY A 5 -2.17 -14.67 -15.65
CA GLY A 5 -2.36 -15.59 -14.52
C GLY A 5 -1.96 -17.04 -14.81
N LYS A 6 -1.47 -17.35 -16.01
CA LYS A 6 -1.02 -18.70 -16.33
C LYS A 6 0.29 -19.03 -15.63
N LYS A 7 0.35 -20.25 -15.09
CA LYS A 7 1.57 -20.81 -14.49
C LYS A 7 2.62 -21.06 -15.56
N VAL A 8 3.81 -20.51 -15.38
CA VAL A 8 4.92 -20.63 -16.34
C VAL A 8 5.83 -21.79 -16.00
N LYS A 9 6.20 -21.95 -14.72
CA LYS A 9 7.18 -22.95 -14.26
C LYS A 9 6.96 -23.25 -12.77
N GLY A 10 7.36 -24.43 -12.35
CA GLY A 10 7.34 -24.86 -10.95
C GLY A 10 6.17 -25.79 -10.59
N MET A 11 6.28 -26.46 -9.44
CA MET A 11 5.28 -27.44 -8.96
C MET A 11 4.23 -26.84 -8.05
N LEU A 12 4.51 -25.70 -7.40
CA LEU A 12 3.60 -25.05 -6.46
C LEU A 12 2.41 -24.41 -7.19
N ASN A 13 1.26 -24.44 -6.55
CA ASN A 13 0.10 -23.67 -6.99
C ASN A 13 0.31 -22.18 -6.72
N PRO A 14 -0.17 -21.30 -7.62
CA PRO A 14 -0.16 -19.87 -7.37
C PRO A 14 -1.06 -19.52 -6.19
N SER A 15 -0.74 -18.41 -5.50
CA SER A 15 -1.59 -17.84 -4.44
C SER A 15 -3.01 -17.56 -4.96
N SER A 16 -4.00 -17.66 -4.07
CA SER A 16 -5.38 -17.20 -4.33
C SER A 16 -5.43 -15.73 -4.75
N ASP A 17 -4.49 -14.90 -4.27
CA ASP A 17 -4.41 -13.47 -4.61
C ASP A 17 -3.83 -13.18 -6.00
N THR A 18 -3.46 -14.20 -6.76
CA THR A 18 -2.94 -14.04 -8.12
C THR A 18 -3.79 -13.14 -9.01
N PRO A 19 -5.15 -13.19 -9.01
CA PRO A 19 -5.96 -12.28 -9.82
C PRO A 19 -5.81 -10.81 -9.44
N THR A 20 -5.60 -10.51 -8.14
CA THR A 20 -5.30 -9.16 -7.64
C THR A 20 -3.94 -8.69 -8.18
N HIS A 21 -2.88 -9.48 -7.97
CA HIS A 21 -1.53 -9.16 -8.42
C HIS A 21 -1.46 -8.96 -9.94
N SER A 22 -2.02 -9.89 -10.71
CA SER A 22 -2.05 -9.80 -12.18
C SER A 22 -2.75 -8.54 -12.67
N LEU A 23 -3.85 -8.15 -12.02
CA LEU A 23 -4.58 -6.95 -12.39
C LEU A 23 -3.78 -5.68 -12.08
N LEU A 24 -3.08 -5.63 -10.95
CA LEU A 24 -2.23 -4.49 -10.58
C LEU A 24 -1.04 -4.35 -11.55
N TYR A 25 -0.34 -5.45 -11.87
CA TYR A 25 0.76 -5.44 -12.86
C TYR A 25 0.30 -5.01 -14.26
N LYS A 26 -0.91 -5.44 -14.68
CA LYS A 26 -1.49 -5.00 -15.97
C LYS A 26 -1.86 -3.52 -16.00
N THR A 27 -2.23 -2.96 -14.85
CA THR A 27 -2.72 -1.58 -14.76
C THR A 27 -1.60 -0.57 -14.57
N PHE A 28 -0.54 -0.97 -13.86
CA PHE A 28 0.57 -0.11 -13.46
C PHE A 28 1.89 -0.73 -13.91
N SER A 29 2.38 -0.33 -15.07
CA SER A 29 3.60 -0.87 -15.69
C SER A 29 4.87 -0.55 -14.87
N GLU A 30 4.83 0.46 -14.01
CA GLU A 30 5.91 0.85 -13.13
C GLU A 30 6.09 -0.06 -11.89
N ILE A 31 5.11 -0.92 -11.59
CA ILE A 31 5.19 -1.89 -10.49
C ILE A 31 5.92 -3.16 -10.97
N GLY A 32 7.06 -3.47 -10.34
CA GLY A 32 7.84 -4.69 -10.62
C GLY A 32 7.77 -5.74 -9.50
N GLY A 33 7.24 -5.39 -8.33
CA GLY A 33 7.01 -6.30 -7.20
C GLY A 33 5.75 -5.95 -6.43
N ILE A 34 5.05 -6.97 -5.89
CA ILE A 34 3.88 -6.81 -5.01
C ILE A 34 4.03 -7.79 -3.85
N ALA A 35 3.85 -7.28 -2.62
CA ALA A 35 3.75 -8.06 -1.39
C ALA A 35 2.37 -7.89 -0.78
N HIS A 36 1.72 -9.00 -0.44
CA HIS A 36 0.51 -9.02 0.38
C HIS A 36 0.81 -9.73 1.69
N THR A 37 0.54 -9.08 2.80
CA THR A 37 0.82 -9.60 4.15
C THR A 37 -0.39 -9.40 5.04
N HIS A 38 -0.50 -10.22 6.10
CA HIS A 38 -1.45 -10.00 7.19
C HIS A 38 -0.69 -9.56 8.45
N SER A 39 0.19 -8.57 8.28
CA SER A 39 0.97 -8.00 9.36
C SER A 39 0.06 -7.32 10.41
N LYS A 40 0.44 -7.40 11.68
CA LYS A 40 -0.44 -7.17 12.84
C LYS A 40 -1.11 -5.80 12.84
N TYR A 41 -0.31 -4.73 12.78
CA TYR A 41 -0.84 -3.36 12.91
C TYR A 41 -1.51 -2.89 11.63
N ALA A 42 -0.92 -3.12 10.47
CA ALA A 42 -1.52 -2.73 9.20
C ALA A 42 -2.85 -3.47 8.95
N THR A 43 -2.93 -4.76 9.33
CA THR A 43 -4.19 -5.51 9.28
C THR A 43 -5.23 -4.96 10.27
N ALA A 44 -4.83 -4.57 11.48
CA ALA A 44 -5.73 -3.93 12.43
C ALA A 44 -6.32 -2.61 11.90
N TRP A 45 -5.51 -1.76 11.25
CA TRP A 45 -5.98 -0.57 10.55
C TRP A 45 -6.93 -0.91 9.40
N SER A 46 -6.62 -1.94 8.61
CA SER A 46 -7.51 -2.45 7.54
C SER A 46 -8.87 -2.88 8.08
N GLN A 47 -8.89 -3.65 9.17
CA GLN A 47 -10.11 -4.11 9.85
C GLN A 47 -10.92 -2.95 10.43
N SER A 48 -10.25 -1.93 10.97
CA SER A 48 -10.89 -0.72 11.48
C SER A 48 -11.45 0.18 10.38
N LYS A 49 -11.11 -0.09 9.11
CA LYS A 49 -11.48 0.72 7.93
C LYS A 49 -11.01 2.17 8.03
N LYS A 50 -9.90 2.39 8.71
CA LYS A 50 -9.27 3.71 8.86
C LYS A 50 -7.93 3.75 8.13
N GLU A 51 -7.63 4.90 7.55
CA GLU A 51 -6.33 5.19 6.97
C GLU A 51 -5.27 5.30 8.07
N ILE A 52 -4.02 4.91 7.77
CA ILE A 52 -2.89 5.21 8.66
C ILE A 52 -2.51 6.67 8.45
N PRO A 53 -2.71 7.55 9.45
CA PRO A 53 -2.46 8.98 9.29
C PRO A 53 -0.97 9.31 9.25
N ILE A 54 -0.61 10.36 8.50
CA ILE A 54 0.73 10.94 8.60
C ILE A 54 0.82 11.73 9.89
N LEU A 55 1.64 11.26 10.83
CA LEU A 55 1.85 11.90 12.13
C LEU A 55 3.30 12.34 12.36
N GLY A 56 4.22 11.90 11.49
CA GLY A 56 5.63 12.20 11.61
C GLY A 56 6.40 12.13 10.31
N THR A 57 7.64 12.58 10.36
CA THR A 57 8.53 12.69 9.19
C THR A 57 8.91 11.33 8.59
N THR A 58 8.94 10.27 9.39
CA THR A 58 9.18 8.91 8.90
C THR A 58 8.14 8.49 7.86
N HIS A 59 6.85 8.75 8.13
CA HIS A 59 5.78 8.50 7.17
C HIS A 59 5.91 9.42 5.93
N ALA A 60 6.19 10.70 6.17
CA ALA A 60 6.33 11.69 5.11
C ALA A 60 7.45 11.38 4.10
N ASP A 61 8.48 10.63 4.50
CA ASP A 61 9.54 10.17 3.60
C ASP A 61 9.01 9.20 2.50
N TYR A 62 7.89 8.53 2.73
CA TYR A 62 7.32 7.52 1.82
C TYR A 62 6.05 7.97 1.12
N SER A 63 5.28 8.89 1.71
CA SER A 63 4.02 9.37 1.13
C SER A 63 3.70 10.79 1.58
N ARG A 64 3.09 11.58 0.68
CA ARG A 64 2.48 12.87 0.99
C ARG A 64 1.07 12.74 1.59
N LYS A 65 0.52 11.54 1.57
CA LYS A 65 -0.85 11.24 2.04
C LYS A 65 -0.81 10.15 3.09
N ASN A 66 -1.88 10.03 3.85
CA ASN A 66 -2.12 8.85 4.66
C ASN A 66 -1.97 7.58 3.83
N ILE A 67 -1.63 6.45 4.45
CA ILE A 67 -1.82 5.16 3.77
C ILE A 67 -3.32 4.92 3.71
N LEU A 68 -3.83 4.98 2.49
CA LEU A 68 -5.26 4.94 2.23
C LEU A 68 -5.85 3.56 2.52
N VAL A 69 -7.15 3.53 2.80
CA VAL A 69 -7.93 2.30 2.90
C VAL A 69 -8.99 2.28 1.78
N THR A 70 -9.20 1.13 1.15
CA THR A 70 -10.22 0.96 0.12
C THR A 70 -11.63 1.09 0.70
N ARG A 71 -12.62 1.34 -0.15
CA ARG A 71 -14.02 1.14 0.24
C ARG A 71 -14.31 -0.35 0.42
N LEU A 72 -15.30 -0.66 1.26
CA LEU A 72 -15.81 -2.03 1.40
C LEU A 72 -16.33 -2.55 0.06
N LEU A 73 -16.04 -3.81 -0.23
CA LEU A 73 -16.64 -4.50 -1.36
C LEU A 73 -18.15 -4.72 -1.11
N LYS A 74 -18.95 -4.51 -2.14
CA LYS A 74 -20.39 -4.85 -2.11
C LYS A 74 -20.55 -6.37 -2.09
N LYS A 75 -21.67 -6.88 -1.52
CA LYS A 75 -21.99 -8.32 -1.43
C LYS A 75 -21.74 -9.08 -2.72
N ASN A 76 -22.21 -8.56 -3.85
CA ASN A 76 -22.03 -9.22 -5.15
C ASN A 76 -20.56 -9.32 -5.56
N ASN A 77 -19.72 -8.34 -5.20
CA ASN A 77 -18.29 -8.34 -5.50
C ASN A 77 -17.49 -9.28 -4.57
N VAL A 78 -18.04 -9.65 -3.42
CA VAL A 78 -17.48 -10.67 -2.53
C VAL A 78 -17.82 -12.06 -3.05
N ASN A 79 -19.04 -12.28 -3.52
CA ASN A 79 -19.52 -13.59 -3.95
C ASN A 79 -19.01 -14.00 -5.34
N THR A 80 -18.48 -13.06 -6.13
CA THR A 80 -18.01 -13.31 -7.50
C THR A 80 -16.68 -12.63 -7.77
N ASN A 81 -15.67 -13.40 -8.20
CA ASN A 81 -14.34 -12.88 -8.54
C ASN A 81 -13.72 -12.00 -7.43
N TYR A 82 -13.78 -12.45 -6.19
CA TYR A 82 -13.40 -11.72 -4.99
C TYR A 82 -12.02 -11.05 -5.12
N GLU A 83 -10.97 -11.84 -5.41
CA GLU A 83 -9.60 -11.35 -5.51
C GLU A 83 -9.43 -10.33 -6.65
N LYS A 84 -10.08 -10.55 -7.79
CA LYS A 84 -10.08 -9.57 -8.89
C LYS A 84 -10.77 -8.27 -8.48
N ASN A 85 -11.82 -8.34 -7.67
CA ASN A 85 -12.53 -7.16 -7.17
C ASN A 85 -11.74 -6.42 -6.08
N ILE A 86 -10.90 -7.12 -5.30
CA ILE A 86 -9.87 -6.48 -4.45
C ILE A 86 -8.95 -5.63 -5.32
N GLY A 87 -8.36 -6.19 -6.38
CA GLY A 87 -7.50 -5.43 -7.28
C GLY A 87 -8.18 -4.20 -7.88
N LYS A 88 -9.44 -4.34 -8.32
CA LYS A 88 -10.23 -3.18 -8.80
C LYS A 88 -10.45 -2.13 -7.72
N SER A 89 -10.68 -2.54 -6.46
CA SER A 89 -10.89 -1.60 -5.36
C SER A 89 -9.63 -0.79 -5.05
N ILE A 90 -8.45 -1.43 -5.11
CA ILE A 90 -7.14 -0.77 -4.97
C ILE A 90 -6.94 0.25 -6.10
N ILE A 91 -7.13 -0.15 -7.36
CA ILE A 91 -6.99 0.73 -8.53
C ILE A 91 -7.93 1.93 -8.43
N ASN A 92 -9.18 1.70 -8.05
CA ASN A 92 -10.16 2.77 -7.88
C ASN A 92 -9.77 3.73 -6.77
N CYS A 93 -9.26 3.22 -5.65
CA CYS A 93 -8.77 4.03 -4.53
C CYS A 93 -7.62 4.94 -4.96
N LEU A 94 -6.62 4.42 -5.67
CA LEU A 94 -5.51 5.22 -6.22
C LEU A 94 -6.01 6.29 -7.19
N LYS A 95 -6.86 5.92 -8.15
CA LYS A 95 -7.41 6.84 -9.16
C LYS A 95 -8.23 7.97 -8.54
N GLN A 96 -9.17 7.65 -7.63
CA GLN A 96 -10.01 8.65 -6.96
C GLN A 96 -9.19 9.65 -6.14
N ASN A 97 -8.09 9.21 -5.57
CA ASN A 97 -7.17 10.04 -4.79
C ASN A 97 -6.05 10.69 -5.63
N LYS A 98 -6.06 10.48 -6.97
CA LYS A 98 -5.02 10.99 -7.89
C LYS A 98 -3.60 10.63 -7.41
N LEU A 99 -3.43 9.40 -6.92
CA LEU A 99 -2.18 8.92 -6.35
C LEU A 99 -1.50 7.96 -7.32
N LYS A 100 -0.24 8.25 -7.66
CA LYS A 100 0.59 7.33 -8.44
C LYS A 100 1.07 6.19 -7.54
N PRO A 101 1.12 4.94 -8.02
CA PRO A 101 1.54 3.80 -7.20
C PRO A 101 2.89 4.00 -6.51
N LEU A 102 3.91 4.44 -7.23
CA LEU A 102 5.25 4.62 -6.65
C LEU A 102 5.39 5.86 -5.71
N HIS A 103 4.31 6.63 -5.52
CA HIS A 103 4.27 7.73 -4.55
C HIS A 103 3.61 7.32 -3.22
N CYS A 104 3.38 6.03 -3.02
CA CYS A 104 2.98 5.44 -1.74
C CYS A 104 3.46 3.99 -1.66
N PRO A 105 3.81 3.50 -0.47
CA PRO A 105 4.33 2.14 -0.32
C PRO A 105 3.27 1.05 -0.52
N GLY A 106 1.98 1.39 -0.46
CA GLY A 106 0.87 0.45 -0.62
C GLY A 106 -0.47 1.02 -0.16
N ILE A 107 -1.47 0.16 -0.10
CA ILE A 107 -2.86 0.49 0.31
C ILE A 107 -3.40 -0.59 1.24
N LEU A 108 -4.24 -0.19 2.19
CA LEU A 108 -5.02 -1.10 3.03
C LEU A 108 -6.31 -1.51 2.30
N VAL A 109 -6.61 -2.79 2.28
CA VAL A 109 -7.92 -3.28 1.82
C VAL A 109 -8.84 -3.41 3.01
N ALA A 110 -9.99 -2.70 2.99
CA ALA A 110 -10.93 -2.67 4.11
C ALA A 110 -11.39 -4.07 4.53
N ASN A 111 -11.37 -4.36 5.82
CA ASN A 111 -11.65 -5.65 6.46
C ASN A 111 -10.73 -6.80 6.01
N HIS A 112 -9.58 -6.49 5.37
CA HIS A 112 -8.66 -7.51 4.89
C HIS A 112 -7.25 -7.21 5.41
N ALA A 113 -6.36 -6.67 4.56
CA ALA A 113 -4.96 -6.49 4.90
C ALA A 113 -4.26 -5.56 3.90
N PRO A 114 -2.99 -5.15 4.11
CA PRO A 114 -2.25 -4.32 3.18
C PRO A 114 -1.84 -5.05 1.90
N PHE A 115 -1.86 -4.34 0.78
CA PHE A 115 -1.13 -4.65 -0.45
C PHE A 115 -0.05 -3.60 -0.66
N CYS A 116 1.19 -4.04 -0.79
CA CYS A 116 2.37 -3.21 -0.92
C CYS A 116 3.06 -3.49 -2.25
N TRP A 117 3.75 -2.52 -2.81
CA TRP A 117 4.42 -2.67 -4.11
C TRP A 117 5.70 -1.86 -4.18
N GLY A 118 6.49 -2.14 -5.20
CA GLY A 118 7.73 -1.44 -5.51
C GLY A 118 8.15 -1.66 -6.95
N THR A 119 9.28 -1.07 -7.35
CA THR A 119 9.90 -1.25 -8.65
C THR A 119 10.40 -2.68 -8.91
N ASP A 120 10.59 -3.44 -7.83
CA ASP A 120 11.01 -4.84 -7.80
C ASP A 120 10.49 -5.54 -6.52
N THR A 121 10.77 -6.83 -6.39
CA THR A 121 10.30 -7.64 -5.26
C THR A 121 10.92 -7.23 -3.92
N ASN A 122 12.20 -6.84 -3.90
CA ASN A 122 12.88 -6.40 -2.68
C ASN A 122 12.28 -5.06 -2.20
N HIS A 123 12.01 -4.15 -3.14
CA HIS A 123 11.36 -2.88 -2.82
C HIS A 123 9.93 -3.09 -2.31
N ALA A 124 9.18 -4.04 -2.90
CA ALA A 124 7.84 -4.38 -2.40
C ALA A 124 7.88 -4.97 -0.98
N LEU A 125 8.84 -5.85 -0.69
CA LEU A 125 9.04 -6.41 0.65
C LEU A 125 9.37 -5.30 1.65
N LYS A 126 10.35 -4.45 1.34
CA LYS A 126 10.72 -3.30 2.19
C LYS A 126 9.51 -2.37 2.44
N ASN A 127 8.70 -2.12 1.43
CA ASN A 127 7.50 -1.30 1.59
C ASN A 127 6.44 -1.98 2.48
N SER A 128 6.36 -3.31 2.51
CA SER A 128 5.47 -4.02 3.44
C SER A 128 5.92 -3.87 4.90
N GLU A 129 7.23 -3.94 5.16
CA GLU A 129 7.82 -3.68 6.48
C GLU A 129 7.58 -2.23 6.92
N ILE A 130 7.73 -1.29 5.99
CA ILE A 130 7.50 0.14 6.26
C ILE A 130 6.02 0.40 6.61
N ILE A 131 5.07 -0.17 5.88
CA ILE A 131 3.65 0.01 6.20
C ILE A 131 3.33 -0.52 7.59
N GLU A 132 3.86 -1.69 7.96
CA GLU A 132 3.66 -2.25 9.30
C GLU A 132 4.25 -1.33 10.38
N PHE A 133 5.48 -0.86 10.18
CA PHE A 133 6.14 0.07 11.11
C PHE A 133 5.38 1.40 11.24
N LEU A 134 4.89 1.97 10.14
CA LEU A 134 4.10 3.20 10.16
C LEU A 134 2.74 2.99 10.84
N ALA A 135 2.12 1.83 10.66
CA ALA A 135 0.87 1.44 11.31
C ALA A 135 1.03 1.35 12.83
N GLU A 136 2.11 0.73 13.29
CA GLU A 136 2.46 0.64 14.72
C GLU A 136 2.74 2.02 15.31
N LEU A 137 3.61 2.82 14.67
CA LEU A 137 3.92 4.18 15.12
C LEU A 137 2.67 5.06 15.22
N ALA A 138 1.79 5.01 14.22
CA ALA A 138 0.56 5.78 14.23
C ALA A 138 -0.35 5.35 15.38
N PHE A 139 -0.49 4.05 15.62
CA PHE A 139 -1.25 3.52 16.74
C PHE A 139 -0.71 4.02 18.09
N ILE A 140 0.59 3.85 18.34
CA ILE A 140 1.26 4.29 19.58
C ILE A 140 1.14 5.81 19.76
N THR A 141 1.40 6.57 18.69
CA THR A 141 1.31 8.04 18.73
C THR A 141 -0.08 8.52 19.16
N LEU A 142 -1.13 7.91 18.61
CA LEU A 142 -2.51 8.27 18.94
C LEU A 142 -2.94 7.79 20.32
N GLN A 143 -2.30 6.75 20.89
CA GLN A 143 -2.49 6.38 22.31
C GLN A 143 -1.86 7.44 23.24
N ILE A 144 -0.69 7.97 22.87
CA ILE A 144 0.00 9.02 23.67
C ILE A 144 -0.70 10.37 23.51
N ASN A 145 -1.03 10.76 22.28
CA ASN A 145 -1.73 12.01 21.97
C ASN A 145 -2.73 11.82 20.81
N PRO A 146 -4.03 11.64 21.11
CA PRO A 146 -5.07 11.46 20.08
C PRO A 146 -5.24 12.67 19.14
N LYS A 147 -4.72 13.84 19.49
CA LYS A 147 -4.78 15.07 18.69
C LYS A 147 -3.50 15.35 17.91
N SER A 148 -2.54 14.42 17.90
CA SER A 148 -1.26 14.59 17.21
C SER A 148 -1.45 14.89 15.73
N LYS A 149 -0.66 15.83 15.21
CA LYS A 149 -0.66 16.25 13.79
C LYS A 149 0.75 16.61 13.37
N ILE A 150 1.02 16.55 12.07
CA ILE A 150 2.25 17.04 11.45
C ILE A 150 1.93 18.23 10.55
N ASP A 151 2.85 19.19 10.45
CA ASP A 151 2.72 20.35 9.58
C ASP A 151 2.94 19.98 8.10
N LYS A 152 2.15 20.60 7.23
CA LYS A 152 2.21 20.33 5.77
C LYS A 152 3.60 20.62 5.17
N HIS A 153 4.28 21.67 5.61
CA HIS A 153 5.62 22.00 5.11
C HIS A 153 6.66 20.93 5.49
N LEU A 154 6.53 20.26 6.64
CA LEU A 154 7.38 19.13 7.01
C LEU A 154 7.10 17.91 6.11
N ILE A 155 5.84 17.63 5.78
CA ILE A 155 5.49 16.56 4.83
C ILE A 155 6.16 16.83 3.49
N GLU A 156 6.01 18.03 2.92
CA GLU A 156 6.60 18.39 1.63
C GLU A 156 8.13 18.34 1.65
N LYS A 157 8.77 18.86 2.70
CA LYS A 157 10.21 18.82 2.87
C LYS A 157 10.73 17.38 2.87
N HIS A 158 10.11 16.50 3.66
CA HIS A 158 10.55 15.13 3.82
C HIS A 158 10.30 14.28 2.58
N PHE A 159 9.14 14.40 1.97
CA PHE A 159 8.86 13.69 0.73
C PHE A 159 9.79 14.11 -0.40
N SER A 160 9.97 15.43 -0.61
CA SER A 160 10.76 15.97 -1.72
C SER A 160 12.25 15.63 -1.62
N ARG A 161 12.80 15.50 -0.41
CA ARG A 161 14.23 15.14 -0.23
C ARG A 161 14.57 13.72 -0.68
N LYS A 162 13.56 12.82 -0.77
CA LYS A 162 13.72 11.42 -1.20
C LYS A 162 13.15 11.17 -2.59
N ASN A 163 12.20 11.99 -3.02
CA ASN A 163 11.44 11.75 -4.24
C ASN A 163 11.47 12.97 -5.15
N GLY A 164 11.74 12.76 -6.44
CA GLY A 164 11.76 13.80 -7.45
C GLY A 164 13.15 14.20 -7.91
N ASN A 165 13.20 15.19 -8.84
CA ASN A 165 14.44 15.57 -9.53
C ASN A 165 15.52 16.17 -8.62
N ASN A 166 15.13 16.71 -7.47
CA ASN A 166 16.02 17.34 -6.48
C ASN A 166 16.23 16.48 -5.23
N ALA A 167 16.00 15.17 -5.33
CA ALA A 167 16.24 14.27 -4.20
C ALA A 167 17.73 14.24 -3.82
N TYR A 168 18.03 14.49 -2.55
CA TYR A 168 19.39 14.55 -2.02
C TYR A 168 19.62 13.61 -0.82
N TYR A 169 18.57 12.96 -0.34
CA TYR A 169 18.62 12.07 0.83
C TYR A 169 18.30 10.64 0.45
N GLY A 170 19.10 9.74 0.98
CA GLY A 170 19.04 8.30 0.72
C GLY A 170 20.35 7.81 0.12
N GLN A 171 20.75 6.59 0.46
CA GLN A 171 21.87 5.94 -0.22
C GLN A 171 21.42 5.53 -1.62
N LYS A 172 22.22 5.88 -2.62
CA LYS A 172 22.06 5.42 -4.00
C LYS A 172 22.64 4.04 -4.17
#